data_c1e36b35571ab5103457feacbffbc754
#
_entry.id   c1e36b35571ab5103457feacbffbc754
#
_cell.length_a   1.000
_cell.length_b   1.000
_cell.length_c   1.000
_cell.angle_alpha   90.00
_cell.angle_beta   90.00
_cell.angle_gamma   90.00
#
_symmetry.space_group_name_H-M   'P 1'
#
loop_
_entity.id
_entity.type
_entity.pdbx_description
1 polymer ?
#
loop_
_entity_poly.entity_id
_entity_poly.type
_entity_poly.pdbx_seq_one_letter_code
_entity_poly.pdbx_strand_id
1 'polypeptide(L)'
;KITKSLLNEVENEKDKIILFIDELHTLVGAGGADGSLDASNMLKPALARGELHCVGATTLDEYRNYIEKDKALERRFQQVYVDEPDIENSLSMMRGLKEKYELFHGITITDKALSASVTLSSRYITDRFLPDKAIDLIDEAASRKRIEIDSKPDSLDEIDRRIMQLEIEKKVLKNENNKISDDRFLKVENELKELKLSLIHI
;
A
#
# COMPACT_ATOMS: atom_id res chain seq x y z
N LYS A 1 3.02 29.78 -9.95
CA LYS A 1 3.54 30.69 -8.88
C LYS A 1 4.43 29.92 -7.89
N ILE A 2 4.02 28.76 -7.40
CA ILE A 2 4.78 27.94 -6.42
C ILE A 2 6.12 27.48 -6.99
N THR A 3 6.14 26.97 -8.22
CA THR A 3 7.37 26.48 -8.89
C THR A 3 8.43 27.57 -9.05
N LYS A 4 8.00 28.80 -9.36
CA LYS A 4 8.91 29.95 -9.51
C LYS A 4 9.52 30.41 -8.19
N SER A 5 8.74 30.39 -7.13
CA SER A 5 9.21 30.71 -5.76
C SER A 5 10.22 29.66 -5.28
N LEU A 6 9.92 28.38 -5.49
CA LEU A 6 10.79 27.25 -5.13
C LEU A 6 12.11 27.29 -5.90
N LEU A 7 12.09 27.56 -7.21
CA LEU A 7 13.32 27.67 -8.01
C LEU A 7 14.19 28.84 -7.57
N ASN A 8 13.61 30.01 -7.27
CA ASN A 8 14.35 31.15 -6.73
C ASN A 8 15.00 30.84 -5.38
N GLU A 9 14.34 30.06 -4.55
CA GLU A 9 14.84 29.65 -3.23
C GLU A 9 16.02 28.66 -3.39
N VAL A 10 15.90 27.70 -4.30
CA VAL A 10 16.97 26.76 -4.66
C VAL A 10 18.16 27.48 -5.31
N GLU A 11 17.93 28.46 -6.19
CA GLU A 11 18.99 29.29 -6.77
C GLU A 11 19.76 30.11 -5.73
N ASN A 12 19.12 30.56 -4.66
CA ASN A 12 19.78 31.29 -3.57
C ASN A 12 20.64 30.38 -2.66
N GLU A 13 20.32 29.09 -2.58
CA GLU A 13 20.97 28.09 -1.74
C GLU A 13 21.63 26.95 -2.55
N LYS A 14 22.15 27.27 -3.76
CA LYS A 14 22.60 26.32 -4.80
C LYS A 14 23.56 25.23 -4.31
N ASP A 15 24.43 25.52 -3.36
CA ASP A 15 25.44 24.58 -2.88
C ASP A 15 24.94 23.66 -1.74
N LYS A 16 23.72 23.86 -1.27
CA LYS A 16 23.16 23.13 -0.11
C LYS A 16 21.96 22.28 -0.46
N ILE A 17 21.33 22.52 -1.62
CA ILE A 17 20.07 21.87 -2.00
C ILE A 17 20.29 21.02 -3.23
N ILE A 18 19.88 19.76 -3.17
CA ILE A 18 19.73 18.87 -4.32
C ILE A 18 18.24 18.66 -4.53
N LEU A 19 17.74 19.07 -5.70
CA LEU A 19 16.34 18.90 -6.07
C LEU A 19 16.13 17.50 -6.64
N PHE A 20 15.20 16.74 -6.06
CA PHE A 20 14.73 15.48 -6.64
C PHE A 20 13.46 15.73 -7.46
N ILE A 21 13.47 15.29 -8.71
CA ILE A 21 12.34 15.43 -9.64
C ILE A 21 11.93 14.03 -10.09
N ASP A 22 10.78 13.57 -9.55
CA ASP A 22 10.18 12.34 -10.03
C ASP A 22 9.46 12.58 -11.37
N GLU A 23 9.42 11.57 -12.23
CA GLU A 23 8.85 11.64 -13.57
C GLU A 23 9.36 12.87 -14.37
N LEU A 24 10.68 13.07 -14.40
CA LEU A 24 11.32 14.22 -15.05
C LEU A 24 10.80 14.48 -16.47
N HIS A 25 10.40 13.43 -17.19
CA HIS A 25 9.84 13.52 -18.54
C HIS A 25 8.55 14.36 -18.60
N THR A 26 7.77 14.43 -17.52
CA THR A 26 6.53 15.24 -17.48
C THR A 26 6.82 16.72 -17.57
N LEU A 27 7.97 17.15 -17.05
CA LEU A 27 8.41 18.54 -17.14
C LEU A 27 8.98 18.91 -18.51
N VAL A 28 9.42 17.92 -19.29
CA VAL A 28 10.10 18.13 -20.59
C VAL A 28 9.17 17.87 -21.76
N GLY A 29 8.32 16.85 -21.68
CA GLY A 29 7.54 16.34 -22.81
C GLY A 29 6.13 16.89 -22.96
N ALA A 30 5.61 17.57 -21.95
CA ALA A 30 4.22 18.03 -21.95
C ALA A 30 4.04 19.33 -22.76
N GLY A 31 4.21 19.24 -24.06
CA GLY A 31 3.94 20.34 -24.99
C GLY A 31 2.45 20.69 -25.17
N GLY A 32 1.57 20.33 -24.24
CA GLY A 32 0.13 20.49 -24.40
C GLY A 32 -0.68 20.98 -23.19
N ALA A 33 -0.09 21.11 -22.02
CA ALA A 33 -0.80 21.63 -20.85
C ALA A 33 -0.17 22.93 -20.35
N ASP A 34 -0.95 23.96 -20.21
CA ASP A 34 -0.52 25.36 -19.91
C ASP A 34 0.41 25.55 -18.69
N GLY A 35 0.59 24.54 -17.85
CA GLY A 35 1.46 24.64 -16.66
C GLY A 35 2.85 23.99 -16.80
N SER A 36 3.06 23.06 -17.72
CA SER A 36 4.32 22.29 -17.85
C SER A 36 5.33 22.98 -18.75
N LEU A 37 4.89 23.72 -19.76
CA LEU A 37 5.73 24.56 -20.59
C LEU A 37 6.50 25.62 -19.77
N ASP A 38 5.86 26.14 -18.72
CA ASP A 38 6.47 27.18 -17.87
C ASP A 38 7.59 26.58 -16.99
N ALA A 39 7.42 25.38 -16.44
CA ALA A 39 8.43 24.72 -15.62
C ALA A 39 9.66 24.28 -16.43
N SER A 40 9.46 23.70 -17.61
CA SER A 40 10.54 23.29 -18.50
C SER A 40 11.40 24.49 -18.96
N ASN A 41 10.74 25.58 -19.35
CA ASN A 41 11.43 26.81 -19.80
C ASN A 41 12.22 27.50 -18.67
N MET A 42 11.86 27.24 -17.41
CA MET A 42 12.58 27.77 -16.26
C MET A 42 13.73 26.87 -15.82
N LEU A 43 13.54 25.54 -15.84
CA LEU A 43 14.57 24.57 -15.44
C LEU A 43 15.73 24.50 -16.41
N LYS A 44 15.48 24.53 -17.74
CA LYS A 44 16.53 24.43 -18.75
C LYS A 44 17.63 25.50 -18.63
N PRO A 45 17.33 26.79 -18.44
CA PRO A 45 18.35 27.81 -18.23
C PRO A 45 19.15 27.62 -16.93
N ALA A 46 18.48 27.26 -15.81
CA ALA A 46 19.13 27.06 -14.53
C ALA A 46 20.08 25.85 -14.54
N LEU A 47 19.65 24.74 -15.15
CA LEU A 47 20.51 23.58 -15.45
C LEU A 47 21.65 23.96 -16.39
N ALA A 48 21.38 24.84 -17.38
CA ALA A 48 22.36 25.31 -18.33
C ALA A 48 23.50 26.06 -17.67
N ARG A 49 23.22 26.85 -16.67
CA ARG A 49 24.22 27.66 -15.96
C ARG A 49 24.90 26.91 -14.82
N GLY A 50 24.51 25.65 -14.53
CA GLY A 50 25.00 24.90 -13.38
C GLY A 50 24.55 25.46 -12.04
N GLU A 51 23.42 26.18 -12.02
CA GLU A 51 22.85 26.83 -10.84
C GLU A 51 21.90 25.89 -10.08
N LEU A 52 21.58 24.74 -10.68
CA LEU A 52 20.65 23.76 -10.12
C LEU A 52 21.32 22.38 -10.08
N HIS A 53 21.46 21.85 -8.86
CA HIS A 53 21.81 20.45 -8.66
C HIS A 53 20.53 19.64 -8.54
N CYS A 54 20.29 18.71 -9.47
CA CYS A 54 19.09 17.89 -9.41
C CYS A 54 19.35 16.43 -9.79
N VAL A 55 18.51 15.57 -9.24
CA VAL A 55 18.38 14.15 -9.57
C VAL A 55 16.99 13.97 -10.18
N GLY A 56 16.93 13.51 -11.42
CA GLY A 56 15.67 13.21 -12.10
C GLY A 56 15.44 11.71 -12.20
N ALA A 57 14.25 11.24 -11.87
CA ALA A 57 13.83 9.87 -12.10
C ALA A 57 12.89 9.79 -13.30
N THR A 58 13.03 8.74 -14.11
CA THR A 58 12.17 8.47 -15.26
C THR A 58 12.34 7.01 -15.71
N THR A 59 11.45 6.51 -16.55
CA THR A 59 11.60 5.20 -17.18
C THR A 59 12.54 5.27 -18.39
N LEU A 60 13.08 4.11 -18.80
CA LEU A 60 13.97 4.04 -19.97
C LEU A 60 13.30 4.50 -21.27
N ASP A 61 12.04 4.15 -21.45
CA ASP A 61 11.29 4.50 -22.66
C ASP A 61 10.98 6.01 -22.71
N GLU A 62 10.61 6.58 -21.57
CA GLU A 62 10.36 8.02 -21.43
C GLU A 62 11.65 8.83 -21.54
N TYR A 63 12.77 8.33 -21.00
CA TYR A 63 14.08 8.94 -21.21
C TYR A 63 14.41 9.04 -22.68
N ARG A 64 14.30 7.93 -23.45
CA ARG A 64 14.54 7.91 -24.90
C ARG A 64 13.60 8.84 -25.68
N ASN A 65 12.34 8.90 -25.27
CA ASN A 65 11.33 9.67 -25.98
C ASN A 65 11.41 11.17 -25.72
N TYR A 66 11.81 11.59 -24.54
CA TYR A 66 11.71 12.99 -24.11
C TYR A 66 13.05 13.63 -23.76
N ILE A 67 13.94 12.93 -23.02
CA ILE A 67 15.19 13.51 -22.53
C ILE A 67 16.29 13.42 -23.59
N GLU A 68 16.50 12.24 -24.18
CA GLU A 68 17.54 11.98 -25.18
C GLU A 68 17.36 12.82 -26.46
N LYS A 69 16.10 13.11 -26.83
CA LYS A 69 15.80 13.99 -27.99
C LYS A 69 16.11 15.45 -27.72
N ASP A 70 16.16 15.88 -26.49
CA ASP A 70 16.54 17.25 -26.12
C ASP A 70 18.04 17.32 -25.80
N LYS A 71 18.85 17.65 -26.80
CA LYS A 71 20.31 17.74 -26.68
C LYS A 71 20.80 18.69 -25.57
N ALA A 72 19.96 19.63 -25.13
CA ALA A 72 20.31 20.54 -24.05
C ALA A 72 20.21 19.86 -22.69
N LEU A 73 19.26 18.94 -22.50
CA LEU A 73 19.09 18.14 -21.28
C LEU A 73 20.02 16.93 -21.26
N GLU A 74 20.13 16.21 -22.38
CA GLU A 74 21.00 15.03 -22.51
C GLU A 74 22.44 15.33 -22.05
N ARG A 75 23.00 16.48 -22.41
CA ARG A 75 24.36 16.86 -22.02
C ARG A 75 24.54 17.28 -20.56
N ARG A 76 23.45 17.35 -19.78
CA ARG A 76 23.47 17.90 -18.44
C ARG A 76 23.07 16.87 -17.37
N PHE A 77 22.52 15.75 -17.80
CA PHE A 77 22.19 14.64 -16.94
C PHE A 77 23.14 13.46 -17.20
N GLN A 78 23.83 13.04 -16.17
CA GLN A 78 24.53 11.77 -16.18
C GLN A 78 23.51 10.66 -15.93
N GLN A 79 23.43 9.69 -16.82
CA GLN A 79 22.55 8.52 -16.65
C GLN A 79 23.09 7.60 -15.58
N VAL A 80 22.20 7.18 -14.68
CA VAL A 80 22.43 6.14 -13.70
C VAL A 80 21.33 5.09 -13.85
N TYR A 81 21.68 3.90 -14.29
CA TYR A 81 20.75 2.79 -14.44
C TYR A 81 20.48 2.16 -13.09
N VAL A 82 19.20 1.96 -12.79
CA VAL A 82 18.74 1.23 -11.59
C VAL A 82 18.05 -0.02 -12.08
N ASP A 83 18.75 -1.14 -12.00
CA ASP A 83 18.24 -2.44 -12.40
C ASP A 83 17.38 -3.08 -11.30
N GLU A 84 16.55 -4.07 -11.69
CA GLU A 84 15.83 -4.90 -10.72
C GLU A 84 16.83 -5.63 -9.81
N PRO A 85 16.71 -5.52 -8.48
CA PRO A 85 17.60 -6.22 -7.58
C PRO A 85 17.37 -7.73 -7.65
N ASP A 86 18.43 -8.49 -7.43
CA ASP A 86 18.35 -9.94 -7.30
C ASP A 86 17.58 -10.37 -6.03
N ILE A 87 17.35 -11.67 -5.89
CA ILE A 87 16.59 -12.24 -4.76
C ILE A 87 17.27 -11.94 -3.42
N GLU A 88 18.60 -12.01 -3.33
CA GLU A 88 19.35 -11.81 -2.09
C GLU A 88 19.33 -10.34 -1.65
N ASN A 89 19.57 -9.43 -2.58
CA ASN A 89 19.47 -7.99 -2.34
C ASN A 89 18.03 -7.59 -1.99
N SER A 90 17.04 -8.12 -2.69
CA SER A 90 15.62 -7.88 -2.39
C SER A 90 15.25 -8.37 -0.98
N LEU A 91 15.74 -9.53 -0.56
CA LEU A 91 15.51 -10.03 0.80
C LEU A 91 16.15 -9.12 1.85
N SER A 92 17.34 -8.58 1.57
CA SER A 92 18.01 -7.62 2.44
C SER A 92 17.21 -6.31 2.57
N MET A 93 16.63 -5.81 1.47
CA MET A 93 15.74 -4.64 1.47
C MET A 93 14.48 -4.92 2.28
N MET A 94 13.84 -6.09 2.10
CA MET A 94 12.66 -6.50 2.85
C MET A 94 12.92 -6.57 4.36
N ARG A 95 14.09 -7.08 4.77
CA ARG A 95 14.51 -7.07 6.18
C ARG A 95 14.65 -5.66 6.75
N GLY A 96 15.15 -4.73 5.95
CA GLY A 96 15.23 -3.31 6.32
C GLY A 96 13.86 -2.63 6.48
N LEU A 97 12.85 -3.09 5.77
CA LEU A 97 11.47 -2.58 5.83
C LEU A 97 10.61 -3.26 6.89
N LYS A 98 11.01 -4.45 7.36
CA LYS A 98 10.25 -5.32 8.26
C LYS A 98 9.62 -4.57 9.43
N GLU A 99 10.41 -3.87 10.21
CA GLU A 99 9.97 -3.18 11.43
C GLU A 99 8.87 -2.16 11.14
N LYS A 100 8.97 -1.43 10.02
CA LYS A 100 7.96 -0.45 9.62
C LYS A 100 6.61 -1.11 9.30
N TYR A 101 6.65 -2.25 8.59
CA TYR A 101 5.43 -2.99 8.26
C TYR A 101 4.82 -3.69 9.49
N GLU A 102 5.66 -4.24 10.38
CA GLU A 102 5.20 -4.79 11.67
C GLU A 102 4.50 -3.73 12.52
N LEU A 103 5.06 -2.53 12.58
CA LEU A 103 4.47 -1.41 13.33
C LEU A 103 3.16 -0.94 12.69
N PHE A 104 3.13 -0.83 11.36
CA PHE A 104 1.95 -0.36 10.62
C PHE A 104 0.76 -1.32 10.74
N HIS A 105 1.00 -2.62 10.55
CA HIS A 105 -0.05 -3.63 10.60
C HIS A 105 -0.32 -4.17 12.01
N GLY A 106 0.55 -3.90 12.99
CA GLY A 106 0.43 -4.40 14.36
C GLY A 106 0.57 -5.93 14.46
N ILE A 107 1.35 -6.55 13.59
CA ILE A 107 1.61 -7.99 13.56
C ILE A 107 3.10 -8.28 13.45
N THR A 108 3.52 -9.49 13.83
CA THR A 108 4.91 -9.94 13.68
C THR A 108 5.11 -10.62 12.33
N ILE A 109 6.14 -10.20 11.57
CA ILE A 109 6.51 -10.78 10.28
C ILE A 109 7.77 -11.62 10.45
N THR A 110 7.68 -12.94 10.19
CA THR A 110 8.84 -13.83 10.31
C THR A 110 9.80 -13.67 9.14
N ASP A 111 11.09 -13.99 9.34
CA ASP A 111 12.08 -13.98 8.25
C ASP A 111 11.74 -14.99 7.15
N LYS A 112 11.07 -16.10 7.51
CA LYS A 112 10.55 -17.07 6.55
C LYS A 112 9.46 -16.47 5.65
N ALA A 113 8.59 -15.61 6.20
CA ALA A 113 7.57 -14.93 5.42
C ALA A 113 8.21 -13.94 4.42
N LEU A 114 9.25 -13.19 4.83
CA LEU A 114 10.01 -12.31 3.93
C LEU A 114 10.69 -13.10 2.81
N SER A 115 11.35 -14.19 3.14
CA SER A 115 11.99 -15.06 2.14
C SER A 115 10.96 -15.66 1.17
N ALA A 116 9.81 -16.10 1.69
CA ALA A 116 8.72 -16.61 0.87
C ALA A 116 8.14 -15.54 -0.05
N SER A 117 7.93 -14.30 0.44
CA SER A 117 7.39 -13.21 -0.39
C SER A 117 8.29 -12.89 -1.57
N VAL A 118 9.60 -12.80 -1.37
CA VAL A 118 10.56 -12.56 -2.45
C VAL A 118 10.56 -13.71 -3.45
N THR A 119 10.64 -14.96 -2.96
CA THR A 119 10.74 -16.14 -3.82
C THR A 119 9.44 -16.37 -4.62
N LEU A 120 8.28 -16.27 -3.96
CA LEU A 120 7.01 -16.51 -4.60
C LEU A 120 6.63 -15.37 -5.56
N SER A 121 6.85 -14.11 -5.18
CA SER A 121 6.60 -12.99 -6.08
C SER A 121 7.52 -13.03 -7.31
N SER A 122 8.79 -13.37 -7.15
CA SER A 122 9.72 -13.53 -8.27
C SER A 122 9.25 -14.63 -9.24
N ARG A 123 8.67 -15.71 -8.72
CA ARG A 123 8.26 -16.86 -9.53
C ARG A 123 6.90 -16.69 -10.20
N TYR A 124 5.95 -16.06 -9.52
CA TYR A 124 4.55 -16.07 -9.94
C TYR A 124 4.03 -14.70 -10.40
N ILE A 125 4.68 -13.59 -10.03
CA ILE A 125 4.31 -12.24 -10.44
C ILE A 125 5.30 -11.78 -11.50
N THR A 126 4.87 -11.78 -12.77
CA THR A 126 5.74 -11.50 -13.92
C THR A 126 5.58 -10.08 -14.47
N ASP A 127 4.54 -9.38 -14.10
CA ASP A 127 4.18 -8.04 -14.58
C ASP A 127 4.72 -6.90 -13.69
N ARG A 128 5.44 -7.24 -12.62
CA ARG A 128 6.06 -6.29 -11.68
C ARG A 128 7.48 -6.71 -11.35
N PHE A 129 8.27 -5.76 -10.83
CA PHE A 129 9.67 -5.92 -10.50
C PHE A 129 9.89 -6.08 -8.99
N LEU A 130 10.99 -6.72 -8.60
CA LEU A 130 11.49 -6.70 -7.23
C LEU A 130 12.09 -5.30 -6.93
N PRO A 131 12.02 -4.79 -5.70
CA PRO A 131 11.43 -5.43 -4.51
C PRO A 131 9.92 -5.22 -4.39
N ASP A 132 9.29 -4.36 -5.20
CA ASP A 132 7.91 -3.89 -5.06
C ASP A 132 6.90 -5.04 -5.01
N LYS A 133 6.98 -6.00 -5.92
CA LYS A 133 6.09 -7.17 -5.92
C LYS A 133 6.17 -8.03 -4.65
N ALA A 134 7.32 -8.06 -3.97
CA ALA A 134 7.49 -8.74 -2.69
C ALA A 134 6.93 -7.91 -1.54
N ILE A 135 7.07 -6.60 -1.60
CA ILE A 135 6.49 -5.65 -0.66
C ILE A 135 4.97 -5.74 -0.70
N ASP A 136 4.37 -5.65 -1.90
CA ASP A 136 2.93 -5.77 -2.09
C ASP A 136 2.38 -7.08 -1.52
N LEU A 137 3.10 -8.19 -1.73
CA LEU A 137 2.68 -9.51 -1.24
C LEU A 137 2.69 -9.58 0.30
N ILE A 138 3.70 -8.98 0.95
CA ILE A 138 3.77 -8.90 2.42
C ILE A 138 2.70 -7.96 2.96
N ASP A 139 2.48 -6.82 2.32
CA ASP A 139 1.48 -5.84 2.74
C ASP A 139 0.06 -6.43 2.70
N GLU A 140 -0.29 -7.08 1.60
CA GLU A 140 -1.58 -7.77 1.45
C GLU A 140 -1.75 -8.91 2.45
N ALA A 141 -0.72 -9.74 2.63
CA ALA A 141 -0.77 -10.85 3.58
C ALA A 141 -0.89 -10.35 5.03
N ALA A 142 -0.20 -9.28 5.38
CA ALA A 142 -0.25 -8.64 6.69
C ALA A 142 -1.62 -8.02 6.96
N SER A 143 -2.17 -7.30 6.00
CA SER A 143 -3.51 -6.72 6.05
C SER A 143 -4.58 -7.79 6.26
N ARG A 144 -4.54 -8.87 5.48
CA ARG A 144 -5.45 -10.00 5.61
C ARG A 144 -5.34 -10.65 6.99
N LYS A 145 -4.11 -10.86 7.48
CA LYS A 145 -3.89 -11.43 8.80
C LYS A 145 -4.38 -10.53 9.93
N ARG A 146 -4.25 -9.23 9.78
CA ARG A 146 -4.81 -8.26 10.73
C ARG A 146 -6.33 -8.34 10.78
N ILE A 147 -6.99 -8.39 9.62
CA ILE A 147 -8.45 -8.57 9.54
C ILE A 147 -8.90 -9.86 10.23
N GLU A 148 -8.18 -10.98 10.03
CA GLU A 148 -8.47 -12.24 10.71
C GLU A 148 -8.37 -12.13 12.24
N ILE A 149 -7.38 -11.41 12.76
CA ILE A 149 -7.19 -11.19 14.21
C ILE A 149 -8.29 -10.29 14.77
N ASP A 150 -8.68 -9.26 14.05
CA ASP A 150 -9.68 -8.28 14.51
C ASP A 150 -11.12 -8.74 14.25
N SER A 151 -11.35 -9.69 13.35
CA SER A 151 -12.67 -10.25 13.09
C SER A 151 -12.99 -11.36 14.12
N LYS A 152 -14.24 -11.41 14.56
CA LYS A 152 -14.71 -12.55 15.35
C LYS A 152 -14.54 -13.83 14.52
N PRO A 153 -14.09 -14.95 15.12
CA PRO A 153 -14.11 -16.24 14.44
C PRO A 153 -15.50 -16.53 13.88
N ASP A 154 -15.58 -17.09 12.67
CA ASP A 154 -16.86 -17.40 12.00
C ASP A 154 -17.79 -18.23 12.88
N SER A 155 -17.22 -19.14 13.70
CA SER A 155 -17.96 -19.94 14.68
C SER A 155 -18.66 -19.10 15.75
N LEU A 156 -18.06 -17.99 16.18
CA LEU A 156 -18.67 -17.07 17.14
C LEU A 156 -19.78 -16.22 16.49
N ASP A 157 -19.60 -15.82 15.25
CA ASP A 157 -20.60 -15.05 14.50
C ASP A 157 -21.86 -15.92 14.23
N GLU A 158 -21.68 -17.20 13.90
CA GLU A 158 -22.79 -18.16 13.76
C GLU A 158 -23.58 -18.35 15.06
N ILE A 159 -22.88 -18.47 16.20
CA ILE A 159 -23.52 -18.59 17.52
C ILE A 159 -24.28 -17.30 17.85
N ASP A 160 -23.71 -16.13 17.64
CA ASP A 160 -24.36 -14.84 17.87
C ASP A 160 -25.62 -14.68 17.02
N ARG A 161 -25.56 -15.04 15.73
CA ARG A 161 -26.75 -15.03 14.84
C ARG A 161 -27.83 -15.99 15.33
N ARG A 162 -27.44 -17.18 15.76
CA ARG A 162 -28.40 -18.17 16.28
C ARG A 162 -29.05 -17.69 17.57
N ILE A 163 -28.28 -17.10 18.48
CA ILE A 163 -28.82 -16.49 19.71
C ILE A 163 -29.84 -15.41 19.37
N MET A 164 -29.52 -14.51 18.40
CA MET A 164 -30.44 -13.46 18.01
C MET A 164 -31.74 -14.00 17.41
N GLN A 165 -31.67 -15.03 16.56
CA GLN A 165 -32.88 -15.72 16.05
C GLN A 165 -33.74 -16.29 17.13
N LEU A 166 -33.14 -17.02 18.11
CA LEU A 166 -33.86 -17.62 19.22
C LEU A 166 -34.45 -16.57 20.19
N GLU A 167 -33.80 -15.44 20.38
CA GLU A 167 -34.36 -14.33 21.20
C GLU A 167 -35.57 -13.69 20.51
N ILE A 168 -35.56 -13.56 19.19
CA ILE A 168 -36.71 -13.08 18.41
C ILE A 168 -37.85 -14.10 18.53
N GLU A 169 -37.58 -15.41 18.31
CA GLU A 169 -38.56 -16.49 18.43
C GLU A 169 -39.17 -16.55 19.86
N LYS A 170 -38.35 -16.42 20.90
CA LYS A 170 -38.78 -16.34 22.28
C LYS A 170 -39.76 -15.18 22.54
N LYS A 171 -39.49 -14.00 21.96
CA LYS A 171 -40.40 -12.83 22.05
C LYS A 171 -41.73 -13.08 21.39
N VAL A 172 -41.72 -13.71 20.19
CA VAL A 172 -42.96 -14.04 19.45
C VAL A 172 -43.80 -15.06 20.25
N LEU A 173 -43.19 -16.18 20.71
CA LEU A 173 -43.86 -17.22 21.45
C LEU A 173 -44.42 -16.71 22.79
N LYS A 174 -43.79 -15.75 23.44
CA LYS A 174 -44.29 -15.14 24.67
C LYS A 174 -45.59 -14.34 24.45
N ASN A 175 -45.86 -13.87 23.26
CA ASN A 175 -47.07 -13.12 22.93
C ASN A 175 -48.22 -14.04 22.44
N GLU A 176 -47.95 -15.33 22.18
CA GLU A 176 -48.92 -16.32 21.77
C GLU A 176 -49.37 -17.17 22.95
N ASN A 177 -50.60 -16.95 23.44
CA ASN A 177 -51.19 -17.69 24.57
C ASN A 177 -51.80 -19.08 24.16
N ASN A 178 -50.96 -20.03 23.69
CA ASN A 178 -51.39 -21.37 23.31
C ASN A 178 -50.52 -22.46 23.96
N LYS A 179 -51.09 -23.56 24.41
CA LYS A 179 -50.35 -24.69 25.04
C LYS A 179 -49.24 -25.29 24.18
N ILE A 180 -49.33 -25.20 22.86
CA ILE A 180 -48.29 -25.66 21.93
C ILE A 180 -47.09 -24.67 21.93
N SER A 181 -47.32 -23.41 22.26
CA SER A 181 -46.25 -22.41 22.35
C SER A 181 -45.44 -22.58 23.65
N ASP A 182 -45.99 -23.15 24.71
CA ASP A 182 -45.30 -23.34 25.99
C ASP A 182 -44.19 -24.42 25.91
N ASP A 183 -44.45 -25.55 25.22
CA ASP A 183 -43.42 -26.59 25.00
C ASP A 183 -42.27 -26.09 24.08
N ARG A 184 -42.61 -25.27 23.07
CA ARG A 184 -41.64 -24.70 22.20
C ARG A 184 -40.84 -23.59 22.87
N PHE A 185 -41.48 -22.78 23.70
CA PHE A 185 -40.82 -21.76 24.52
C PHE A 185 -39.77 -22.36 25.45
N LEU A 186 -40.07 -23.46 26.14
CA LEU A 186 -39.10 -24.15 26.98
C LEU A 186 -37.90 -24.69 26.22
N LYS A 187 -38.10 -25.22 25.01
CA LYS A 187 -37.02 -25.70 24.14
C LYS A 187 -36.10 -24.54 23.68
N VAL A 188 -36.69 -23.44 23.22
CA VAL A 188 -35.95 -22.23 22.82
C VAL A 188 -35.18 -21.63 24.00
N GLU A 189 -35.77 -21.66 25.21
CA GLU A 189 -35.08 -21.13 26.38
C GLU A 189 -33.89 -22.00 26.81
N ASN A 190 -34.00 -23.32 26.70
CA ASN A 190 -32.89 -24.23 26.98
C ASN A 190 -31.77 -24.11 25.94
N GLU A 191 -32.09 -24.06 24.65
CA GLU A 191 -31.12 -23.86 23.56
C GLU A 191 -30.40 -22.53 23.74
N LEU A 192 -31.11 -21.46 24.11
CA LEU A 192 -30.51 -20.14 24.42
C LEU A 192 -29.52 -20.19 25.59
N LYS A 193 -29.84 -20.96 26.65
CA LYS A 193 -28.95 -21.14 27.81
C LYS A 193 -27.67 -21.87 27.39
N GLU A 194 -27.80 -22.96 26.64
CA GLU A 194 -26.65 -23.75 26.15
C GLU A 194 -25.72 -22.93 25.25
N LEU A 195 -26.29 -22.20 24.30
CA LEU A 195 -25.48 -21.34 23.40
C LEU A 195 -24.78 -20.17 24.14
N LYS A 196 -25.48 -19.55 25.11
CA LYS A 196 -24.86 -18.50 25.93
C LYS A 196 -23.77 -19.06 26.87
N LEU A 197 -23.91 -20.28 27.38
CA LEU A 197 -22.85 -20.95 28.14
C LEU A 197 -21.64 -21.29 27.22
N SER A 198 -21.90 -21.80 26.04
CA SER A 198 -20.84 -22.08 25.04
C SER A 198 -20.04 -20.83 24.70
N LEU A 199 -20.68 -19.68 24.56
CA LEU A 199 -20.05 -18.38 24.24
C LEU A 199 -19.13 -17.86 25.38
N ILE A 200 -19.37 -18.29 26.62
CA ILE A 200 -18.54 -17.90 27.78
C ILE A 200 -17.29 -18.79 27.89
N HIS A 201 -17.33 -20.01 27.31
CA HIS A 201 -16.26 -21.00 27.42
C HIS A 201 -15.30 -21.02 26.21
N ILE A 202 -15.54 -20.20 25.17
CA ILE A 202 -14.64 -19.99 24.05
C ILE A 202 -13.80 -18.74 24.29
#